data_226e96fdfb50176c642be41159c7f61b
#
_entry.id   226e96fdfb50176c642be41159c7f61b
#
_cell.length_a   1.000
_cell.length_b   1.000
_cell.length_c   1.000
_cell.angle_alpha   90.00
_cell.angle_beta   90.00
_cell.angle_gamma   90.00
#
_symmetry.space_group_name_H-M   'P 1'
#
loop_
_entity.id
_entity.type
_entity.pdbx_description
1 polymer ?
#
loop_
_entity_poly.entity_id
_entity_poly.type
_entity_poly.pdbx_seq_one_letter_code
_entity_poly.pdbx_strand_id
1 'polypeptide(L)'
;MRHAEFSSEVVAQIARDRFEHPHPRVQRKMEVLWLWSHGLSTDDVARLGGVSRRTAERYLNEFLQGGWEATREVRWRGPTSELCVYHTSLEQEFRVRPPCTIGEACTRIERLTGVKRHASQVRKFLKDTLHLKWRRVKAIPLPPKSTLDEHVQKQVEFLEQKLTPALQAANANLLMLYFVDAAHFVQGSYLGSLWSAVVLFVRAASGRQRYNVLGAINLFSRSFVSVRNTGYVTATTVCELLQQLATQSSGLPITLVLDNARYQKCVLVQTLADQLGITLLYLPSYSPNLNLIERLWKFVKKTSLNSCSYDTFAEFQAAIDQCLDELFTTYETDIKTLLNPKFQTFENASLLAA
;
A
#
# COMPACT_ATOMS: atom_id res chain seq x y z
N MET A 1 -31.38 -45.69 -28.86
CA MET A 1 -31.13 -44.43 -28.13
C MET A 1 -30.48 -44.77 -26.79
N ARG A 2 -29.35 -44.18 -26.45
CA ARG A 2 -28.77 -44.37 -25.11
C ARG A 2 -29.55 -43.47 -24.15
N HIS A 3 -30.34 -44.09 -23.25
CA HIS A 3 -31.01 -43.37 -22.21
C HIS A 3 -30.04 -43.11 -21.06
N ALA A 4 -29.75 -41.85 -20.81
CA ALA A 4 -29.07 -41.42 -19.60
C ALA A 4 -30.12 -41.12 -18.54
N GLU A 5 -30.02 -41.76 -17.38
CA GLU A 5 -30.84 -41.42 -16.24
C GLU A 5 -30.23 -40.25 -15.48
N PHE A 6 -30.99 -39.17 -15.38
CA PHE A 6 -30.63 -37.99 -14.61
C PHE A 6 -31.46 -37.95 -13.32
N SER A 7 -30.81 -38.07 -12.17
CA SER A 7 -31.52 -37.88 -10.89
C SER A 7 -31.90 -36.39 -10.74
N SER A 8 -32.97 -36.14 -9.95
CA SER A 8 -33.43 -34.77 -9.70
C SER A 8 -32.35 -33.86 -9.10
N GLU A 9 -31.49 -34.42 -8.23
CA GLU A 9 -30.37 -33.73 -7.63
C GLU A 9 -29.32 -33.31 -8.67
N VAL A 10 -28.96 -34.20 -9.58
CA VAL A 10 -28.01 -33.95 -10.65
C VAL A 10 -28.56 -32.89 -11.64
N VAL A 11 -29.84 -32.97 -11.98
CA VAL A 11 -30.50 -31.95 -12.83
C VAL A 11 -30.45 -30.59 -12.16
N ALA A 12 -30.68 -30.47 -10.85
CA ALA A 12 -30.57 -29.19 -10.13
C ALA A 12 -29.14 -28.62 -10.12
N GLN A 13 -28.12 -29.49 -9.99
CA GLN A 13 -26.73 -29.11 -10.03
C GLN A 13 -26.33 -28.65 -11.44
N ILE A 14 -26.72 -29.37 -12.48
CA ILE A 14 -26.51 -29.00 -13.88
C ILE A 14 -27.16 -27.64 -14.16
N ALA A 15 -28.41 -27.45 -13.73
CA ALA A 15 -29.14 -26.20 -13.92
C ALA A 15 -28.43 -25.00 -13.28
N ARG A 16 -27.79 -25.17 -12.13
CA ARG A 16 -26.99 -24.15 -11.47
C ARG A 16 -25.71 -23.87 -12.24
N ASP A 17 -24.93 -24.90 -12.56
CA ASP A 17 -23.62 -24.78 -13.22
C ASP A 17 -23.71 -24.21 -14.65
N ARG A 18 -24.87 -24.29 -15.31
CA ARG A 18 -25.13 -23.61 -16.59
C ARG A 18 -24.83 -22.12 -16.59
N PHE A 19 -25.07 -21.45 -15.45
CA PHE A 19 -24.95 -19.99 -15.33
C PHE A 19 -23.86 -19.58 -14.33
N GLU A 20 -23.65 -20.33 -13.28
CA GLU A 20 -22.78 -19.93 -12.16
C GLU A 20 -21.35 -20.46 -12.28
N HIS A 21 -21.09 -21.49 -13.10
CA HIS A 21 -19.73 -22.03 -13.21
C HIS A 21 -18.77 -21.02 -13.85
N PRO A 22 -17.57 -20.75 -13.26
CA PRO A 22 -16.64 -19.71 -13.73
C PRO A 22 -16.05 -19.99 -15.13
N HIS A 23 -16.09 -21.21 -15.61
CA HIS A 23 -15.52 -21.59 -16.89
C HIS A 23 -16.58 -21.75 -18.00
N PRO A 24 -16.58 -20.94 -19.09
CA PRO A 24 -17.60 -20.98 -20.13
C PRO A 24 -17.78 -22.31 -20.85
N ARG A 25 -16.71 -23.13 -20.96
CA ARG A 25 -16.82 -24.46 -21.56
C ARG A 25 -17.63 -25.42 -20.68
N VAL A 26 -17.54 -25.28 -19.37
CA VAL A 26 -18.34 -26.08 -18.44
C VAL A 26 -19.79 -25.63 -18.50
N GLN A 27 -20.05 -24.34 -18.51
CA GLN A 27 -21.42 -23.82 -18.72
C GLN A 27 -22.05 -24.41 -19.97
N ARG A 28 -21.33 -24.44 -21.08
CA ARG A 28 -21.82 -25.05 -22.34
C ARG A 28 -22.02 -26.56 -22.22
N LYS A 29 -21.14 -27.30 -21.52
CA LYS A 29 -21.36 -28.73 -21.27
C LYS A 29 -22.65 -28.92 -20.45
N MET A 30 -22.84 -28.14 -19.40
CA MET A 30 -24.00 -28.22 -18.54
C MET A 30 -25.29 -27.83 -19.28
N GLU A 31 -25.25 -26.84 -20.19
CA GLU A 31 -26.35 -26.51 -21.09
C GLU A 31 -26.79 -27.71 -21.92
N VAL A 32 -25.82 -28.38 -22.56
CA VAL A 32 -26.09 -29.58 -23.38
C VAL A 32 -26.65 -30.71 -22.56
N LEU A 33 -26.13 -30.98 -21.35
CA LEU A 33 -26.65 -32.03 -20.46
C LEU A 33 -28.04 -31.68 -19.92
N TRP A 34 -28.32 -30.42 -19.65
CA TRP A 34 -29.62 -29.96 -19.22
C TRP A 34 -30.69 -30.20 -20.30
N LEU A 35 -30.37 -29.90 -21.58
CA LEU A 35 -31.26 -30.19 -22.71
C LEU A 35 -31.50 -31.69 -22.82
N TRP A 36 -30.47 -32.56 -22.63
CA TRP A 36 -30.65 -34.01 -22.58
C TRP A 36 -31.58 -34.48 -21.46
N SER A 37 -31.46 -33.90 -20.26
CA SER A 37 -32.31 -34.27 -19.11
C SER A 37 -33.79 -33.96 -19.31
N HIS A 38 -34.14 -33.11 -20.29
CA HIS A 38 -35.50 -32.77 -20.67
C HIS A 38 -36.02 -33.65 -21.85
N GLY A 39 -35.31 -34.70 -22.19
CA GLY A 39 -35.75 -35.68 -23.21
C GLY A 39 -35.68 -35.23 -24.64
N LEU A 40 -34.90 -34.17 -24.94
CA LEU A 40 -34.75 -33.67 -26.30
C LEU A 40 -33.92 -34.64 -27.16
N SER A 41 -34.19 -34.64 -28.48
CA SER A 41 -33.44 -35.45 -29.44
C SER A 41 -31.99 -34.95 -29.54
N THR A 42 -31.05 -35.84 -29.94
CA THR A 42 -29.64 -35.46 -30.14
C THR A 42 -29.47 -34.28 -31.10
N ASP A 43 -30.30 -34.20 -32.12
CA ASP A 43 -30.23 -33.14 -33.12
C ASP A 43 -30.75 -31.79 -32.55
N ASP A 44 -31.81 -31.85 -31.73
CA ASP A 44 -32.30 -30.66 -31.01
C ASP A 44 -31.32 -30.17 -29.95
N VAL A 45 -30.74 -31.10 -29.17
CA VAL A 45 -29.70 -30.77 -28.18
C VAL A 45 -28.50 -30.10 -28.84
N ALA A 46 -28.03 -30.63 -29.97
CA ALA A 46 -26.92 -30.03 -30.70
C ALA A 46 -27.28 -28.64 -31.24
N ARG A 47 -28.46 -28.50 -31.84
CA ARG A 47 -28.98 -27.23 -32.38
C ARG A 47 -29.14 -26.18 -31.27
N LEU A 48 -29.82 -26.51 -30.20
CA LEU A 48 -30.13 -25.57 -29.10
C LEU A 48 -28.89 -25.26 -28.25
N GLY A 49 -28.02 -26.25 -28.01
CA GLY A 49 -26.75 -26.08 -27.26
C GLY A 49 -25.65 -25.38 -28.09
N GLY A 50 -25.89 -25.10 -29.38
CA GLY A 50 -24.92 -24.43 -30.25
C GLY A 50 -23.63 -25.25 -30.46
N VAL A 51 -23.74 -26.58 -30.53
CA VAL A 51 -22.61 -27.52 -30.69
C VAL A 51 -22.88 -28.51 -31.83
N SER A 52 -21.83 -29.15 -32.37
CA SER A 52 -22.03 -30.25 -33.31
C SER A 52 -22.63 -31.46 -32.60
N ARG A 53 -23.39 -32.30 -33.33
CA ARG A 53 -23.93 -33.56 -32.86
C ARG A 53 -22.85 -34.45 -32.17
N ARG A 54 -21.68 -34.57 -32.78
CA ARG A 54 -20.54 -35.29 -32.22
C ARG A 54 -20.05 -34.71 -30.89
N THR A 55 -20.14 -33.37 -30.71
CA THR A 55 -19.76 -32.72 -29.48
C THR A 55 -20.81 -32.95 -28.38
N ALA A 56 -22.10 -32.92 -28.71
CA ALA A 56 -23.17 -33.25 -27.79
C ALA A 56 -23.03 -34.70 -27.28
N GLU A 57 -22.87 -35.65 -28.20
CA GLU A 57 -22.66 -37.07 -27.86
C GLU A 57 -21.41 -37.29 -27.00
N ARG A 58 -20.33 -36.54 -27.24
CA ARG A 58 -19.12 -36.62 -26.40
C ARG A 58 -19.38 -36.14 -24.98
N TYR A 59 -20.12 -35.05 -24.80
CA TYR A 59 -20.47 -34.55 -23.47
C TYR A 59 -21.37 -35.52 -22.70
N LEU A 60 -22.32 -36.15 -23.41
CA LEU A 60 -23.15 -37.19 -22.83
C LEU A 60 -22.33 -38.41 -22.41
N ASN A 61 -21.38 -38.87 -23.26
CA ASN A 61 -20.51 -39.99 -22.94
C ASN A 61 -19.59 -39.65 -21.74
N GLU A 62 -19.07 -38.42 -21.65
CA GLU A 62 -18.29 -37.97 -20.52
C GLU A 62 -19.09 -38.01 -19.21
N PHE A 63 -20.36 -37.61 -19.27
CA PHE A 63 -21.30 -37.72 -18.14
C PHE A 63 -21.61 -39.16 -17.77
N LEU A 64 -21.90 -40.02 -18.74
CA LEU A 64 -22.19 -41.44 -18.49
C LEU A 64 -21.03 -42.20 -17.88
N GLN A 65 -19.78 -41.82 -18.21
CA GLN A 65 -18.58 -42.47 -17.69
C GLN A 65 -18.16 -41.97 -16.30
N GLY A 66 -18.35 -40.72 -16.01
CA GLY A 66 -17.80 -40.10 -14.81
C GLY A 66 -18.76 -39.19 -14.02
N GLY A 67 -20.04 -39.18 -14.39
CA GLY A 67 -21.04 -38.37 -13.73
C GLY A 67 -20.90 -36.86 -13.93
N TRP A 68 -21.69 -36.12 -13.16
CA TRP A 68 -21.68 -34.66 -13.18
C TRP A 68 -20.33 -34.06 -12.77
N GLU A 69 -19.70 -34.60 -11.73
CA GLU A 69 -18.41 -34.09 -11.22
C GLU A 69 -17.29 -34.16 -12.27
N ALA A 70 -17.15 -35.30 -12.94
CA ALA A 70 -16.14 -35.47 -13.98
C ALA A 70 -16.39 -34.58 -15.20
N THR A 71 -17.66 -34.32 -15.54
CA THR A 71 -18.04 -33.42 -16.64
C THR A 71 -17.77 -31.95 -16.30
N ARG A 72 -17.83 -31.60 -15.03
CA ARG A 72 -17.48 -30.27 -14.50
C ARG A 72 -15.98 -29.98 -14.54
N GLU A 73 -15.16 -31.03 -14.54
CA GLU A 73 -13.71 -30.88 -14.54
C GLU A 73 -13.20 -30.30 -15.86
N VAL A 74 -12.35 -29.27 -15.77
CA VAL A 74 -11.66 -28.69 -16.93
C VAL A 74 -10.32 -29.36 -17.13
N ARG A 75 -10.29 -30.43 -17.92
CA ARG A 75 -9.07 -31.21 -18.18
C ARG A 75 -8.11 -30.55 -19.16
N TRP A 76 -8.51 -29.43 -19.79
CA TRP A 76 -7.63 -28.76 -20.73
C TRP A 76 -6.61 -27.89 -20.02
N ARG A 77 -5.37 -28.32 -20.04
CA ARG A 77 -4.23 -27.47 -19.67
C ARG A 77 -3.76 -26.81 -20.96
N GLY A 78 -3.80 -25.47 -21.01
CA GLY A 78 -3.29 -24.72 -22.16
C GLY A 78 -1.85 -25.07 -22.51
N PRO A 79 -1.33 -24.64 -23.67
CA PRO A 79 0.04 -24.91 -24.06
C PRO A 79 0.99 -24.39 -22.98
N THR A 80 1.93 -25.22 -22.57
CA THR A 80 3.01 -24.83 -21.64
C THR A 80 3.94 -23.85 -22.35
N SER A 81 4.26 -22.74 -21.71
CA SER A 81 5.19 -21.76 -22.26
C SER A 81 6.59 -22.38 -22.40
N GLU A 82 7.26 -22.19 -23.55
CA GLU A 82 8.66 -22.59 -23.72
C GLU A 82 9.59 -21.98 -22.67
N LEU A 83 9.22 -20.82 -22.10
CA LEU A 83 9.96 -20.19 -21.01
C LEU A 83 9.94 -21.00 -19.70
N CYS A 84 9.03 -21.97 -19.55
CA CYS A 84 8.97 -22.79 -18.35
C CYS A 84 10.22 -23.66 -18.16
N VAL A 85 10.90 -24.03 -19.23
CA VAL A 85 12.17 -24.76 -19.15
C VAL A 85 13.27 -23.93 -18.49
N TYR A 86 13.20 -22.60 -18.62
CA TYR A 86 14.17 -21.66 -18.08
C TYR A 86 13.70 -21.03 -16.75
N HIS A 87 12.67 -21.61 -16.10
CA HIS A 87 12.08 -21.04 -14.87
C HIS A 87 13.12 -20.69 -13.82
N THR A 88 13.94 -21.65 -13.41
CA THR A 88 14.93 -21.50 -12.32
C THR A 88 15.99 -20.45 -12.65
N SER A 89 16.52 -20.46 -13.87
CA SER A 89 17.55 -19.50 -14.28
C SER A 89 17.01 -18.08 -14.40
N LEU A 90 15.79 -17.91 -14.93
CA LEU A 90 15.16 -16.62 -15.05
C LEU A 90 14.70 -16.08 -13.69
N GLU A 91 14.23 -16.94 -12.80
CA GLU A 91 13.90 -16.56 -11.42
C GLU A 91 15.12 -16.04 -10.68
N GLN A 92 16.25 -16.76 -10.74
CA GLN A 92 17.50 -16.34 -10.12
C GLN A 92 18.00 -15.01 -10.69
N GLU A 93 18.02 -14.89 -12.02
CA GLU A 93 18.44 -13.64 -12.69
C GLU A 93 17.59 -12.45 -12.29
N PHE A 94 16.26 -12.58 -12.27
CA PHE A 94 15.35 -11.49 -11.92
C PHE A 94 15.24 -11.24 -10.42
N ARG A 95 15.66 -12.18 -9.58
CA ARG A 95 15.81 -11.96 -8.14
C ARG A 95 17.03 -11.09 -7.83
N VAL A 96 18.16 -11.36 -8.50
CA VAL A 96 19.40 -10.57 -8.33
C VAL A 96 19.29 -9.20 -8.99
N ARG A 97 18.74 -9.14 -10.19
CA ARG A 97 18.58 -7.89 -10.96
C ARG A 97 17.14 -7.76 -11.47
N PRO A 98 16.21 -7.23 -10.67
CA PRO A 98 14.82 -7.04 -11.09
C PRO A 98 14.72 -6.10 -12.30
N PRO A 99 13.92 -6.43 -13.33
CA PRO A 99 13.76 -5.56 -14.49
C PRO A 99 12.89 -4.34 -14.15
N CYS A 100 13.31 -3.17 -14.61
CA CYS A 100 12.57 -1.92 -14.40
C CYS A 100 11.37 -1.77 -15.34
N THR A 101 11.39 -2.44 -16.50
CA THR A 101 10.30 -2.38 -17.49
C THR A 101 10.03 -3.76 -18.09
N ILE A 102 8.84 -3.92 -18.67
CA ILE A 102 8.53 -5.16 -19.42
C ILE A 102 9.39 -5.27 -20.68
N GLY A 103 9.74 -4.16 -21.33
CA GLY A 103 10.63 -4.15 -22.48
C GLY A 103 12.01 -4.69 -22.13
N GLU A 104 12.59 -4.23 -21.02
CA GLU A 104 13.84 -4.77 -20.49
C GLU A 104 13.77 -6.27 -20.20
N ALA A 105 12.67 -6.70 -19.55
CA ALA A 105 12.46 -8.12 -19.27
C ALA A 105 12.41 -8.95 -20.57
N CYS A 106 11.73 -8.47 -21.62
CA CYS A 106 11.68 -9.13 -22.92
C CYS A 106 13.08 -9.29 -23.52
N THR A 107 13.86 -8.20 -23.56
CA THR A 107 15.23 -8.21 -24.12
C THR A 107 16.16 -9.14 -23.35
N ARG A 108 16.07 -9.14 -22.01
CA ARG A 108 16.90 -10.02 -21.16
C ARG A 108 16.52 -11.49 -21.32
N ILE A 109 15.21 -11.80 -21.37
CA ILE A 109 14.73 -13.17 -21.64
C ILE A 109 15.24 -13.65 -23.00
N GLU A 110 15.06 -12.86 -24.06
CA GLU A 110 15.53 -13.21 -25.40
C GLU A 110 17.04 -13.45 -25.42
N ARG A 111 17.83 -12.59 -24.76
CA ARG A 111 19.29 -12.77 -24.67
C ARG A 111 19.71 -14.03 -23.92
N LEU A 112 19.02 -14.38 -22.83
CA LEU A 112 19.38 -15.50 -21.96
C LEU A 112 18.88 -16.85 -22.49
N THR A 113 17.75 -16.87 -23.18
CA THR A 113 17.06 -18.09 -23.57
C THR A 113 16.98 -18.32 -25.09
N GLY A 114 17.24 -17.27 -25.89
CA GLY A 114 16.97 -17.27 -27.32
C GLY A 114 15.48 -17.19 -27.69
N VAL A 115 14.59 -17.19 -26.72
CA VAL A 115 13.13 -17.21 -26.91
C VAL A 115 12.56 -15.82 -26.91
N LYS A 116 12.11 -15.36 -28.08
CA LYS A 116 11.43 -14.07 -28.23
C LYS A 116 9.94 -14.17 -27.90
N ARG A 117 9.42 -13.31 -27.05
CA ARG A 117 8.00 -13.24 -26.67
C ARG A 117 7.49 -11.81 -26.63
N HIS A 118 6.20 -11.66 -26.94
CA HIS A 118 5.53 -10.38 -26.86
C HIS A 118 5.38 -9.93 -25.38
N ALA A 119 5.37 -8.60 -25.14
CA ALA A 119 5.29 -8.00 -23.80
C ALA A 119 4.14 -8.52 -22.94
N SER A 120 2.97 -8.84 -23.54
CA SER A 120 1.82 -9.40 -22.82
C SER A 120 2.11 -10.81 -22.29
N GLN A 121 2.79 -11.64 -23.08
CA GLN A 121 3.17 -13.00 -22.69
C GLN A 121 4.26 -12.99 -21.62
N VAL A 122 5.27 -12.12 -21.76
CA VAL A 122 6.30 -11.93 -20.74
C VAL A 122 5.68 -11.43 -19.43
N ARG A 123 4.78 -10.43 -19.48
CA ARG A 123 4.07 -9.96 -18.28
C ARG A 123 3.30 -11.09 -17.58
N LYS A 124 2.61 -11.91 -18.35
CA LYS A 124 1.89 -13.07 -17.80
C LYS A 124 2.86 -14.07 -17.18
N PHE A 125 3.97 -14.41 -17.86
CA PHE A 125 5.00 -15.31 -17.35
C PHE A 125 5.62 -14.80 -16.03
N LEU A 126 6.01 -13.51 -15.96
CA LEU A 126 6.55 -12.90 -14.73
C LEU A 126 5.56 -12.96 -13.58
N LYS A 127 4.26 -12.72 -13.86
CA LYS A 127 3.22 -12.68 -12.82
C LYS A 127 2.78 -14.09 -12.39
N ASP A 128 2.46 -14.96 -13.34
CA ASP A 128 1.76 -16.21 -13.07
C ASP A 128 2.73 -17.37 -12.82
N THR A 129 3.93 -17.33 -13.44
CA THR A 129 4.94 -18.40 -13.34
C THR A 129 6.06 -18.04 -12.35
N LEU A 130 6.63 -16.83 -12.44
CA LEU A 130 7.67 -16.39 -11.53
C LEU A 130 7.13 -15.66 -10.28
N HIS A 131 5.81 -15.48 -10.18
CA HIS A 131 5.11 -14.82 -9.06
C HIS A 131 5.63 -13.41 -8.72
N LEU A 132 6.25 -12.74 -9.70
CA LEU A 132 6.75 -11.38 -9.56
C LEU A 132 5.60 -10.37 -9.62
N LYS A 133 5.67 -9.34 -8.77
CA LYS A 133 4.68 -8.26 -8.73
C LYS A 133 5.37 -6.92 -9.00
N TRP A 134 4.75 -6.08 -9.79
CA TRP A 134 5.20 -4.70 -9.94
C TRP A 134 5.10 -3.96 -8.61
N ARG A 135 6.24 -3.51 -8.09
CA ARG A 135 6.32 -2.84 -6.79
C ARG A 135 7.13 -1.56 -6.91
N ARG A 136 6.70 -0.53 -6.19
CA ARG A 136 7.50 0.67 -6.02
C ARG A 136 8.65 0.39 -5.06
N VAL A 137 9.87 0.71 -5.48
CA VAL A 137 11.05 0.65 -4.61
C VAL A 137 10.90 1.70 -3.50
N LYS A 138 11.28 1.32 -2.29
CA LYS A 138 11.27 2.19 -1.12
C LYS A 138 12.68 2.35 -0.59
N ALA A 139 13.04 3.56 -0.17
CA ALA A 139 14.30 3.80 0.51
C ALA A 139 14.19 3.42 1.99
N ILE A 140 15.24 2.81 2.52
CA ILE A 140 15.44 2.63 3.96
C ILE A 140 16.48 3.67 4.36
N PRO A 141 16.15 4.64 5.22
CA PRO A 141 17.11 5.56 5.76
C PRO A 141 18.10 4.76 6.64
N LEU A 142 19.36 4.66 6.22
CA LEU A 142 20.38 3.90 6.92
C LEU A 142 21.51 4.84 7.34
N PRO A 143 21.96 4.82 8.60
CA PRO A 143 23.12 5.60 9.03
C PRO A 143 24.38 5.17 8.26
N PRO A 144 25.27 6.10 7.89
CA PRO A 144 26.41 5.83 7.00
C PRO A 144 27.41 4.75 7.49
N LYS A 145 27.42 4.45 8.79
CA LYS A 145 28.36 3.49 9.42
C LYS A 145 27.67 2.28 10.06
N SER A 146 26.38 2.09 9.81
CA SER A 146 25.61 0.98 10.40
C SER A 146 25.23 -0.03 9.33
N THR A 147 25.21 -1.30 9.68
CA THR A 147 24.58 -2.34 8.85
C THR A 147 23.06 -2.25 8.94
N LEU A 148 22.37 -2.88 7.99
CA LEU A 148 20.91 -2.93 8.03
C LEU A 148 20.41 -3.63 9.29
N ASP A 149 21.01 -4.76 9.65
CA ASP A 149 20.59 -5.57 10.78
C ASP A 149 20.78 -4.82 12.12
N GLU A 150 21.93 -4.16 12.33
CA GLU A 150 22.16 -3.32 13.50
C GLU A 150 21.15 -2.16 13.59
N HIS A 151 20.81 -1.57 12.46
CA HIS A 151 19.83 -0.49 12.43
C HIS A 151 18.43 -0.99 12.75
N VAL A 152 18.02 -2.12 12.18
CA VAL A 152 16.73 -2.77 12.44
C VAL A 152 16.64 -3.16 13.92
N GLN A 153 17.68 -3.78 14.46
CA GLN A 153 17.70 -4.17 15.86
C GLN A 153 17.49 -2.98 16.80
N LYS A 154 18.19 -1.85 16.57
CA LYS A 154 18.00 -0.63 17.36
C LYS A 154 16.59 -0.07 17.27
N GLN A 155 15.93 -0.18 16.09
CA GLN A 155 14.54 0.23 15.92
C GLN A 155 13.57 -0.68 16.68
N VAL A 156 13.79 -2.00 16.64
CA VAL A 156 12.97 -2.98 17.36
C VAL A 156 13.13 -2.80 18.87
N GLU A 157 14.34 -2.70 19.38
CA GLU A 157 14.61 -2.45 20.79
C GLU A 157 13.95 -1.16 21.30
N PHE A 158 14.04 -0.08 20.52
CA PHE A 158 13.37 1.18 20.87
C PHE A 158 11.85 1.03 20.88
N LEU A 159 11.31 0.34 19.89
CA LEU A 159 9.87 0.10 19.75
C LEU A 159 9.35 -0.69 20.97
N GLU A 160 10.02 -1.78 21.32
CA GLU A 160 9.58 -2.68 22.39
C GLU A 160 9.80 -2.12 23.78
N GLN A 161 10.97 -1.55 24.02
CA GLN A 161 11.38 -1.14 25.38
C GLN A 161 10.90 0.27 25.75
N LYS A 162 10.65 1.15 24.77
CA LYS A 162 10.35 2.55 25.02
C LYS A 162 9.02 3.00 24.43
N LEU A 163 8.83 2.81 23.12
CA LEU A 163 7.65 3.38 22.44
C LEU A 163 6.38 2.60 22.74
N THR A 164 6.41 1.27 22.74
CA THR A 164 5.22 0.45 23.02
C THR A 164 4.71 0.66 24.46
N PRO A 165 5.56 0.67 25.52
CA PRO A 165 5.09 1.02 26.86
C PRO A 165 4.48 2.42 26.95
N ALA A 166 5.07 3.43 26.28
CA ALA A 166 4.53 4.77 26.23
C ALA A 166 3.16 4.85 25.53
N LEU A 167 2.99 4.11 24.44
CA LEU A 167 1.71 3.98 23.73
C LEU A 167 0.64 3.30 24.59
N GLN A 168 1.00 2.25 25.32
CA GLN A 168 0.10 1.56 26.24
C GLN A 168 -0.33 2.48 27.39
N ALA A 169 0.59 3.21 28.01
CA ALA A 169 0.31 4.17 29.06
C ALA A 169 -0.57 5.32 28.54
N ALA A 170 -0.31 5.83 27.34
CA ALA A 170 -1.15 6.84 26.71
C ALA A 170 -2.56 6.34 26.40
N ASN A 171 -2.69 5.10 25.92
CA ASN A 171 -4.00 4.48 25.67
C ASN A 171 -4.80 4.24 26.97
N ALA A 172 -4.10 4.04 28.09
CA ALA A 172 -4.68 3.93 29.43
C ALA A 172 -4.96 5.30 30.10
N ASN A 173 -4.74 6.41 29.40
CA ASN A 173 -4.85 7.79 29.91
C ASN A 173 -3.93 8.08 31.14
N LEU A 174 -2.78 7.42 31.20
CA LEU A 174 -1.79 7.62 32.27
C LEU A 174 -0.78 8.72 31.91
N LEU A 175 -0.62 9.03 30.62
CA LEU A 175 0.24 10.11 30.12
C LEU A 175 -0.30 10.68 28.80
N MET A 176 0.15 11.87 28.43
CA MET A 176 -0.09 12.49 27.11
C MET A 176 1.12 12.24 26.22
N LEU A 177 0.94 11.46 25.13
CA LEU A 177 2.01 11.12 24.19
C LEU A 177 1.88 11.92 22.91
N TYR A 178 2.88 12.74 22.62
CA TYR A 178 2.95 13.52 21.39
C TYR A 178 4.09 13.06 20.49
N PHE A 179 3.83 12.99 19.19
CA PHE A 179 4.85 12.83 18.17
C PHE A 179 5.19 14.21 17.60
N VAL A 180 6.48 14.55 17.63
CA VAL A 180 6.97 15.90 17.30
C VAL A 180 7.91 15.83 16.11
N ASP A 181 7.73 16.74 15.16
CA ASP A 181 8.63 16.93 14.02
C ASP A 181 8.40 18.30 13.35
N ALA A 182 9.36 18.75 12.58
CA ALA A 182 9.30 19.99 11.83
C ALA A 182 9.12 19.75 10.33
N ALA A 183 8.03 20.25 9.78
CA ALA A 183 7.81 20.28 8.35
C ALA A 183 8.27 21.60 7.73
N HIS A 184 8.94 21.50 6.59
CA HIS A 184 9.32 22.65 5.78
C HIS A 184 8.52 22.62 4.48
N PHE A 185 7.57 23.54 4.33
CA PHE A 185 6.79 23.72 3.13
C PHE A 185 7.42 24.84 2.29
N VAL A 186 7.81 24.53 1.08
CA VAL A 186 8.41 25.51 0.16
C VAL A 186 7.37 25.83 -0.91
N GLN A 187 7.04 27.14 -1.07
CA GLN A 187 6.13 27.55 -2.13
C GLN A 187 6.67 27.09 -3.49
N GLY A 188 5.89 26.33 -4.23
CA GLY A 188 6.27 25.74 -5.51
C GLY A 188 5.19 24.81 -6.03
N SER A 189 5.45 24.20 -7.19
CA SER A 189 4.50 23.27 -7.81
C SER A 189 4.64 21.87 -7.23
N TYR A 190 3.63 21.42 -6.53
CA TYR A 190 3.48 20.04 -6.07
C TYR A 190 2.65 19.28 -7.10
N LEU A 191 3.32 18.49 -7.94
CA LEU A 191 2.68 17.77 -9.04
C LEU A 191 2.08 16.44 -8.53
N GLY A 192 0.82 16.23 -8.81
CA GLY A 192 0.08 15.00 -8.54
C GLY A 192 -0.54 14.44 -9.82
N SER A 193 -1.39 13.43 -9.67
CA SER A 193 -2.18 12.85 -10.75
C SER A 193 -3.66 13.13 -10.50
N LEU A 194 -4.36 13.60 -11.52
CA LEU A 194 -5.78 13.92 -11.50
C LEU A 194 -6.50 13.16 -12.61
N TRP A 195 -7.77 12.84 -12.37
CA TRP A 195 -8.68 12.40 -13.44
C TRP A 195 -9.10 13.61 -14.23
N SER A 196 -8.72 13.68 -15.52
CA SER A 196 -9.03 14.79 -16.41
C SER A 196 -9.16 14.31 -17.85
N ALA A 197 -10.01 14.98 -18.62
CA ALA A 197 -10.17 14.73 -20.06
C ALA A 197 -8.98 15.27 -20.89
N VAL A 198 -8.22 16.22 -20.32
CA VAL A 198 -7.08 16.88 -20.98
C VAL A 198 -5.89 16.98 -20.02
N VAL A 199 -4.69 17.18 -20.54
CA VAL A 199 -3.52 17.46 -19.71
C VAL A 199 -3.70 18.84 -19.04
N LEU A 200 -3.65 18.87 -17.72
CA LEU A 200 -3.71 20.10 -16.93
C LEU A 200 -2.29 20.53 -16.54
N PHE A 201 -2.06 21.82 -16.55
CA PHE A 201 -0.79 22.43 -16.17
C PHE A 201 -1.00 23.29 -14.93
N VAL A 202 -0.09 23.16 -13.98
CA VAL A 202 -0.05 23.97 -12.76
C VAL A 202 0.97 25.09 -12.97
N ARG A 203 0.60 26.33 -12.61
CA ARG A 203 1.51 27.47 -12.66
C ARG A 203 2.66 27.25 -11.68
N ALA A 204 3.89 27.30 -12.19
CA ALA A 204 5.08 27.22 -11.35
C ALA A 204 5.36 28.59 -10.69
N ALA A 205 5.42 28.61 -9.37
CA ALA A 205 5.84 29.82 -8.65
C ALA A 205 7.34 30.08 -8.89
N SER A 206 7.72 31.33 -9.11
CA SER A 206 9.10 31.74 -9.31
C SER A 206 9.87 31.90 -8.00
N GLY A 207 9.19 32.00 -6.87
CA GLY A 207 9.76 32.14 -5.52
C GLY A 207 9.96 30.82 -4.82
N ARG A 208 10.87 30.80 -3.83
CA ARG A 208 11.11 29.64 -2.94
C ARG A 208 10.92 30.06 -1.49
N GLN A 209 9.84 30.77 -1.22
CA GLN A 209 9.50 31.16 0.16
C GLN A 209 9.18 29.91 0.96
N ARG A 210 9.63 29.89 2.21
CA ARG A 210 9.50 28.74 3.11
C ARG A 210 8.54 29.05 4.23
N TYR A 211 7.65 28.10 4.49
CA TYR A 211 6.78 28.07 5.66
C TYR A 211 7.13 26.86 6.51
N ASN A 212 7.52 27.07 7.75
CA ASN A 212 7.89 26.02 8.67
C ASN A 212 6.82 25.82 9.71
N VAL A 213 6.53 24.58 10.00
CA VAL A 213 5.60 24.15 11.03
C VAL A 213 6.29 23.15 11.92
N LEU A 214 6.61 23.51 13.16
CA LEU A 214 7.00 22.57 14.19
C LEU A 214 5.71 22.09 14.86
N GLY A 215 5.34 20.83 14.66
CA GLY A 215 4.08 20.27 15.14
C GLY A 215 4.27 19.19 16.21
N ALA A 216 3.28 19.05 17.06
CA ALA A 216 3.13 17.98 18.04
C ALA A 216 1.73 17.38 17.90
N ILE A 217 1.62 16.09 17.62
CA ILE A 217 0.32 15.42 17.45
C ILE A 217 0.14 14.34 18.51
N ASN A 218 -1.02 14.35 19.16
CA ASN A 218 -1.46 13.30 20.08
C ASN A 218 -2.63 12.53 19.46
N LEU A 219 -2.44 11.22 19.33
CA LEU A 219 -3.44 10.32 18.73
C LEU A 219 -4.63 10.04 19.65
N PHE A 220 -4.37 10.00 20.94
CA PHE A 220 -5.35 9.57 21.95
C PHE A 220 -6.28 10.71 22.33
N SER A 221 -5.72 11.91 22.63
CA SER A 221 -6.50 13.11 22.91
C SER A 221 -7.00 13.83 21.65
N ARG A 222 -6.57 13.39 20.45
CA ARG A 222 -6.91 14.04 19.17
C ARG A 222 -6.60 15.53 19.19
N SER A 223 -5.39 15.88 19.59
CA SER A 223 -4.93 17.25 19.66
C SER A 223 -3.68 17.45 18.79
N PHE A 224 -3.59 18.62 18.21
CA PHE A 224 -2.44 19.07 17.43
C PHE A 224 -2.04 20.47 17.93
N VAL A 225 -0.79 20.62 18.29
CA VAL A 225 -0.20 21.89 18.71
C VAL A 225 0.95 22.22 17.78
N SER A 226 1.09 23.46 17.36
CA SER A 226 2.15 23.83 16.44
C SER A 226 2.66 25.24 16.63
N VAL A 227 3.96 25.42 16.42
CA VAL A 227 4.62 26.72 16.25
C VAL A 227 4.94 26.91 14.77
N ARG A 228 4.52 28.03 14.19
CA ARG A 228 4.57 28.31 12.75
C ARG A 228 5.44 29.54 12.49
N ASN A 229 6.36 29.47 11.54
CA ASN A 229 7.19 30.63 11.16
C ASN A 229 7.69 30.56 9.71
N THR A 230 8.23 31.67 9.22
CA THR A 230 8.84 31.80 7.88
C THR A 230 10.37 31.85 7.92
N GLY A 231 10.96 31.81 9.12
CA GLY A 231 12.40 31.84 9.36
C GLY A 231 13.01 30.45 9.46
N TYR A 232 13.54 30.13 10.64
CA TYR A 232 14.16 28.85 10.94
C TYR A 232 13.50 28.20 12.16
N VAL A 233 13.46 26.87 12.16
CA VAL A 233 13.12 26.11 13.36
C VAL A 233 14.40 25.98 14.20
N THR A 234 14.36 26.52 15.40
CA THR A 234 15.51 26.60 16.32
C THR A 234 15.14 25.99 17.68
N ALA A 235 16.10 25.92 18.59
CA ALA A 235 15.86 25.50 19.98
C ALA A 235 14.79 26.39 20.64
N THR A 236 14.77 27.70 20.35
CA THR A 236 13.74 28.61 20.88
C THR A 236 12.33 28.21 20.40
N THR A 237 12.20 27.84 19.11
CA THR A 237 10.93 27.34 18.57
C THR A 237 10.46 26.06 19.29
N VAL A 238 11.40 25.17 19.64
CA VAL A 238 11.08 23.96 20.43
C VAL A 238 10.66 24.34 21.84
N CYS A 239 11.36 25.27 22.50
CA CYS A 239 10.97 25.76 23.82
C CYS A 239 9.57 26.38 23.83
N GLU A 240 9.21 27.14 22.80
CA GLU A 240 7.86 27.69 22.65
C GLU A 240 6.81 26.58 22.54
N LEU A 241 7.08 25.52 21.75
CA LEU A 241 6.20 24.35 21.67
C LEU A 241 6.05 23.65 23.02
N LEU A 242 7.14 23.46 23.78
CA LEU A 242 7.09 22.85 25.11
C LEU A 242 6.21 23.65 26.08
N GLN A 243 6.31 24.98 26.07
CA GLN A 243 5.49 25.85 26.88
C GLN A 243 4.00 25.76 26.51
N GLN A 244 3.69 25.76 25.21
CA GLN A 244 2.31 25.58 24.74
C GLN A 244 1.73 24.23 25.17
N LEU A 245 2.49 23.15 25.07
CA LEU A 245 2.06 21.82 25.49
C LEU A 245 1.84 21.74 27.00
N ALA A 246 2.72 22.36 27.80
CA ALA A 246 2.58 22.40 29.24
C ALA A 246 1.31 23.14 29.67
N THR A 247 0.95 24.28 29.02
CA THR A 247 -0.27 25.03 29.31
C THR A 247 -1.56 24.28 28.96
N GLN A 248 -1.51 23.39 27.96
CA GLN A 248 -2.64 22.57 27.52
C GLN A 248 -2.76 21.26 28.31
N SER A 249 -1.80 20.95 29.16
CA SER A 249 -1.80 19.73 29.97
C SER A 249 -2.96 19.75 30.98
N SER A 250 -3.70 18.65 31.01
CA SER A 250 -4.75 18.37 31.97
C SER A 250 -4.23 17.79 33.31
N GLY A 251 -2.96 18.00 33.62
CA GLY A 251 -2.31 17.47 34.82
C GLY A 251 -1.69 16.07 34.64
N LEU A 252 -1.79 15.48 33.45
CA LEU A 252 -1.13 14.23 33.10
C LEU A 252 0.33 14.47 32.70
N PRO A 253 1.25 13.53 33.01
CA PRO A 253 2.61 13.62 32.50
C PRO A 253 2.66 13.68 30.97
N ILE A 254 3.53 14.51 30.43
CA ILE A 254 3.70 14.64 28.97
C ILE A 254 4.97 13.89 28.54
N THR A 255 4.85 13.07 27.49
CA THR A 255 6.00 12.43 26.84
C THR A 255 6.02 12.85 25.36
N LEU A 256 7.16 13.31 24.88
CA LEU A 256 7.35 13.73 23.50
C LEU A 256 8.27 12.71 22.78
N VAL A 257 7.81 12.18 21.67
CA VAL A 257 8.62 11.39 20.75
C VAL A 257 9.15 12.33 19.68
N LEU A 258 10.45 12.48 19.58
CA LEU A 258 11.11 13.44 18.69
C LEU A 258 12.39 12.85 18.08
N ASP A 259 12.85 13.41 16.99
CA ASP A 259 14.09 12.99 16.34
C ASP A 259 15.35 13.47 17.11
N ASN A 260 16.53 13.12 16.59
CA ASN A 260 17.79 13.50 17.19
C ASN A 260 18.37 14.82 16.61
N ALA A 261 17.52 15.74 16.10
CA ALA A 261 18.02 17.01 15.58
C ALA A 261 18.76 17.81 16.66
N ARG A 262 19.87 18.46 16.29
CA ARG A 262 20.71 19.16 17.26
C ARG A 262 19.95 20.23 18.07
N TYR A 263 19.03 20.95 17.42
CA TYR A 263 18.23 21.97 18.08
C TYR A 263 17.17 21.40 19.02
N GLN A 264 16.78 20.15 18.89
CA GLN A 264 15.87 19.44 19.82
C GLN A 264 16.63 18.81 21.00
N LYS A 265 17.91 18.48 20.83
CA LYS A 265 18.73 17.78 21.80
C LYS A 265 19.72 18.69 22.54
N CYS A 266 19.55 19.98 22.50
CA CYS A 266 20.44 20.93 23.19
C CYS A 266 20.06 21.11 24.67
N VAL A 267 21.01 21.59 25.45
CA VAL A 267 20.84 21.82 26.91
C VAL A 267 19.62 22.70 27.21
N LEU A 268 19.40 23.76 26.43
CA LEU A 268 18.28 24.68 26.61
C LEU A 268 16.92 23.94 26.58
N VAL A 269 16.73 23.08 25.61
CA VAL A 269 15.47 22.30 25.44
C VAL A 269 15.31 21.27 26.57
N GLN A 270 16.41 20.57 26.91
CA GLN A 270 16.39 19.56 27.97
C GLN A 270 16.08 20.20 29.33
N THR A 271 16.76 21.30 29.68
CA THR A 271 16.51 22.02 30.95
C THR A 271 15.07 22.49 31.05
N LEU A 272 14.52 23.06 29.98
CA LEU A 272 13.13 23.51 30.01
C LEU A 272 12.13 22.33 30.09
N ALA A 273 12.41 21.23 29.39
CA ALA A 273 11.58 20.04 29.49
C ALA A 273 11.56 19.48 30.91
N ASP A 274 12.72 19.41 31.57
CA ASP A 274 12.82 18.98 32.97
C ASP A 274 12.04 19.92 33.92
N GLN A 275 12.14 21.24 33.72
CA GLN A 275 11.39 22.22 34.50
C GLN A 275 9.85 22.10 34.34
N LEU A 276 9.42 21.73 33.15
CA LEU A 276 8.01 21.55 32.82
C LEU A 276 7.49 20.14 33.11
N GLY A 277 8.34 19.22 33.58
CA GLY A 277 8.00 17.80 33.82
C GLY A 277 7.69 17.03 32.54
N ILE A 278 8.29 17.43 31.41
CA ILE A 278 8.09 16.79 30.10
C ILE A 278 9.19 15.79 29.83
N THR A 279 8.83 14.54 29.57
CA THR A 279 9.77 13.48 29.19
C THR A 279 10.08 13.54 27.70
N LEU A 280 11.37 13.60 27.34
CA LEU A 280 11.83 13.58 25.96
C LEU A 280 12.30 12.17 25.55
N LEU A 281 11.60 11.57 24.59
CA LEU A 281 11.89 10.24 24.06
C LEU A 281 12.47 10.35 22.63
N TYR A 282 13.80 10.29 22.53
CA TYR A 282 14.48 10.44 21.26
C TYR A 282 14.45 9.15 20.44
N LEU A 283 14.02 9.26 19.18
CA LEU A 283 14.03 8.18 18.19
C LEU A 283 15.45 7.71 17.88
N PRO A 284 15.66 6.44 17.51
CA PRO A 284 16.93 6.03 16.90
C PRO A 284 17.22 6.90 15.66
N SER A 285 18.50 7.21 15.43
CA SER A 285 18.90 8.00 14.27
C SER A 285 18.41 7.37 12.96
N TYR A 286 18.00 8.18 12.00
CA TYR A 286 17.48 7.73 10.70
C TYR A 286 16.24 6.82 10.79
N SER A 287 15.33 7.07 11.73
CA SER A 287 14.13 6.26 11.95
C SER A 287 12.81 7.06 11.79
N PRO A 288 12.58 7.76 10.67
CA PRO A 288 11.34 8.53 10.44
C PRO A 288 10.10 7.62 10.34
N ASN A 289 10.29 6.33 10.02
CA ASN A 289 9.24 5.31 10.02
C ASN A 289 8.59 5.10 11.41
N LEU A 290 9.28 5.46 12.49
CA LEU A 290 8.80 5.39 13.87
C LEU A 290 8.17 6.71 14.34
N ASN A 291 8.21 7.78 13.54
CA ASN A 291 7.56 9.04 13.85
C ASN A 291 6.23 9.17 13.11
N LEU A 292 5.10 9.12 13.83
CA LEU A 292 3.77 9.16 13.22
C LEU A 292 3.45 10.51 12.57
N ILE A 293 4.02 11.60 13.05
CA ILE A 293 3.78 12.92 12.48
C ILE A 293 4.28 13.06 11.05
N GLU A 294 5.24 12.25 10.62
CA GLU A 294 5.67 12.18 9.23
C GLU A 294 4.55 11.78 8.27
N ARG A 295 3.59 10.99 8.74
CA ARG A 295 2.40 10.64 7.96
C ARG A 295 1.46 11.84 7.83
N LEU A 296 1.36 12.65 8.89
CA LEU A 296 0.60 13.91 8.87
C LEU A 296 1.17 14.86 7.81
N TRP A 297 2.49 15.04 7.77
CA TRP A 297 3.10 15.91 6.76
C TRP A 297 2.83 15.46 5.32
N LYS A 298 2.83 14.16 5.08
CA LYS A 298 2.44 13.60 3.76
C LYS A 298 0.97 13.86 3.46
N PHE A 299 0.10 13.76 4.44
CA PHE A 299 -1.32 14.07 4.30
C PHE A 299 -1.53 15.55 3.97
N VAL A 300 -0.95 16.46 4.72
CA VAL A 300 -1.06 17.91 4.49
C VAL A 300 -0.57 18.26 3.07
N LYS A 301 0.61 17.74 2.67
CA LYS A 301 1.11 17.95 1.30
C LYS A 301 0.15 17.43 0.24
N LYS A 302 -0.42 16.27 0.45
CA LYS A 302 -1.38 15.67 -0.49
C LYS A 302 -2.69 16.46 -0.58
N THR A 303 -3.22 16.90 0.55
CA THR A 303 -4.55 17.54 0.64
C THR A 303 -4.50 19.01 0.23
N SER A 304 -3.50 19.75 0.70
CA SER A 304 -3.43 21.20 0.48
C SER A 304 -2.56 21.62 -0.68
N LEU A 305 -1.57 20.82 -1.10
CA LEU A 305 -0.56 21.30 -2.04
C LEU A 305 -0.54 20.56 -3.38
N ASN A 306 -0.83 19.25 -3.40
CA ASN A 306 -0.74 18.47 -4.63
C ASN A 306 -1.74 18.97 -5.68
N SER A 307 -1.21 19.30 -6.86
CA SER A 307 -1.98 19.79 -8.01
C SER A 307 -2.73 21.11 -7.74
N CYS A 308 -2.31 21.86 -6.73
CA CYS A 308 -2.80 23.21 -6.42
C CYS A 308 -1.77 24.25 -6.82
N SER A 309 -2.25 25.44 -7.18
CA SER A 309 -1.44 26.63 -7.43
C SER A 309 -1.93 27.76 -6.54
N TYR A 310 -0.99 28.46 -5.91
CA TYR A 310 -1.26 29.60 -5.07
C TYR A 310 -0.54 30.81 -5.66
N ASP A 311 -1.28 31.88 -5.93
CA ASP A 311 -0.71 33.09 -6.53
C ASP A 311 0.15 33.87 -5.54
N THR A 312 -0.20 33.82 -4.28
CA THR A 312 0.54 34.49 -3.19
C THR A 312 1.05 33.49 -2.15
N PHE A 313 2.09 33.90 -1.43
CA PHE A 313 2.62 33.12 -0.32
C PHE A 313 1.62 33.06 0.86
N ALA A 314 0.83 34.11 1.05
CA ALA A 314 -0.19 34.14 2.08
C ALA A 314 -1.30 33.08 1.84
N GLU A 315 -1.74 32.92 0.59
CA GLU A 315 -2.69 31.86 0.23
C GLU A 315 -2.10 30.47 0.43
N PHE A 316 -0.82 30.27 0.08
CA PHE A 316 -0.11 29.03 0.32
C PHE A 316 -0.03 28.67 1.80
N GLN A 317 0.26 29.67 2.68
CA GLN A 317 0.25 29.48 4.12
C GLN A 317 -1.17 29.18 4.64
N ALA A 318 -2.16 29.96 4.22
CA ALA A 318 -3.54 29.80 4.64
C ALA A 318 -4.10 28.40 4.32
N ALA A 319 -3.77 27.84 3.16
CA ALA A 319 -4.19 26.50 2.77
C ALA A 319 -3.58 25.41 3.67
N ILE A 320 -2.33 25.58 4.08
CA ILE A 320 -1.67 24.65 5.03
C ILE A 320 -2.30 24.80 6.41
N ASP A 321 -2.49 26.03 6.86
CA ASP A 321 -3.05 26.34 8.17
C ASP A 321 -4.47 25.81 8.31
N GLN A 322 -5.32 26.05 7.31
CA GLN A 322 -6.68 25.51 7.27
C GLN A 322 -6.69 23.98 7.38
N CYS A 323 -5.84 23.30 6.62
CA CYS A 323 -5.75 21.84 6.68
C CYS A 323 -5.33 21.36 8.08
N LEU A 324 -4.39 22.06 8.72
CA LEU A 324 -3.93 21.71 10.07
C LEU A 324 -4.99 22.00 11.15
N ASP A 325 -5.74 23.07 11.01
CA ASP A 325 -6.79 23.45 11.96
C ASP A 325 -8.03 22.54 11.85
N GLU A 326 -8.25 21.94 10.67
CA GLU A 326 -9.38 21.05 10.39
C GLU A 326 -9.07 19.55 10.58
N LEU A 327 -7.89 19.17 11.11
CA LEU A 327 -7.45 17.76 11.22
C LEU A 327 -8.44 16.86 11.96
N PHE A 328 -9.06 17.35 13.02
CA PHE A 328 -9.96 16.57 13.88
C PHE A 328 -11.44 16.93 13.72
N THR A 329 -11.76 17.70 12.70
CA THR A 329 -13.12 18.04 12.27
C THR A 329 -13.39 17.50 10.89
N THR A 330 -13.02 18.23 9.84
CA THR A 330 -13.24 17.86 8.43
C THR A 330 -12.51 16.55 8.04
N TYR A 331 -11.29 16.35 8.54
CA TYR A 331 -10.42 15.20 8.17
C TYR A 331 -10.34 14.10 9.24
N GLU A 332 -11.25 14.10 10.22
CA GLU A 332 -11.19 13.15 11.35
C GLU A 332 -11.04 11.68 10.92
N THR A 333 -11.85 11.24 9.94
CA THR A 333 -11.85 9.85 9.45
C THR A 333 -10.53 9.47 8.79
N ASP A 334 -9.99 10.37 7.97
CA ASP A 334 -8.71 10.17 7.28
C ASP A 334 -7.56 10.11 8.28
N ILE A 335 -7.52 11.04 9.21
CA ILE A 335 -6.49 11.14 10.26
C ILE A 335 -6.52 9.90 11.16
N LYS A 336 -7.69 9.44 11.60
CA LYS A 336 -7.84 8.21 12.39
C LYS A 336 -7.28 6.97 11.69
N THR A 337 -7.49 6.87 10.38
CA THR A 337 -6.97 5.76 9.58
C THR A 337 -5.45 5.88 9.37
N LEU A 338 -4.97 7.09 9.11
CA LEU A 338 -3.57 7.38 8.78
C LEU A 338 -2.64 7.23 9.98
N LEU A 339 -3.05 7.75 11.13
CA LEU A 339 -2.23 7.83 12.34
C LEU A 339 -2.41 6.63 13.27
N ASN A 340 -2.67 5.44 12.73
CA ASN A 340 -2.69 4.23 13.55
C ASN A 340 -1.27 3.88 14.05
N PRO A 341 -1.11 3.30 15.26
CA PRO A 341 0.19 2.99 15.86
C PRO A 341 0.85 1.72 15.27
N LYS A 342 0.61 1.42 14.00
CA LYS A 342 1.30 0.35 13.27
C LYS A 342 2.53 0.92 12.60
N PHE A 343 3.69 0.65 13.15
CA PHE A 343 4.98 1.08 12.61
C PHE A 343 5.49 0.09 11.57
N GLN A 344 6.13 0.62 10.52
CA GLN A 344 6.83 -0.21 9.54
C GLN A 344 8.20 -0.57 10.13
N THR A 345 8.45 -1.86 10.35
CA THR A 345 9.79 -2.40 10.62
C THR A 345 10.43 -2.92 9.33
N PHE A 346 11.75 -3.06 9.32
CA PHE A 346 12.51 -3.52 8.15
C PHE A 346 13.14 -4.90 8.37
N GLU A 347 12.64 -5.69 9.32
CA GLU A 347 13.19 -7.01 9.72
C GLU A 347 13.36 -7.99 8.55
N ASN A 348 12.48 -7.93 7.54
CA ASN A 348 12.54 -8.79 6.37
C ASN A 348 12.84 -8.00 5.09
N ALA A 349 13.53 -6.88 5.21
CA ALA A 349 13.84 -6.05 4.05
C ALA A 349 15.08 -6.57 3.32
N SER A 350 14.96 -6.72 2.00
CA SER A 350 16.08 -7.01 1.11
C SER A 350 16.56 -5.71 0.46
N LEU A 351 17.84 -5.41 0.58
CA LEU A 351 18.46 -4.33 -0.19
C LEU A 351 18.70 -4.79 -1.63
N LEU A 352 18.46 -3.91 -2.60
CA LEU A 352 18.89 -4.13 -3.97
C LEU A 352 20.43 -4.20 -3.97
N ALA A 353 20.97 -5.24 -4.59
CA ALA A 353 22.41 -5.30 -4.85
C ALA A 353 22.80 -4.12 -5.76
N ALA A 354 23.89 -3.46 -5.42
CA ALA A 354 24.41 -2.32 -6.18
C ALA A 354 24.97 -2.75 -7.55
#